data_1034228f01aa755f6d25717d1cf692bb
#
_entry.id   1034228f01aa755f6d25717d1cf692bb
#
_cell.length_a   1.000
_cell.length_b   1.000
_cell.length_c   1.000
_cell.angle_alpha   90.00
_cell.angle_beta   90.00
_cell.angle_gamma   90.00
#
_symmetry.space_group_name_H-M   'P 1'
#
loop_
_entity.id
_entity.type
_entity.pdbx_description
1 polymer ?
#
loop_
_entity_poly.entity_id
_entity_poly.type
_entity_poly.pdbx_seq_one_letter_code
_entity_poly.pdbx_strand_id
1 'polypeptide(L)'
;MEQCAPLALHARRETILHAIAEHDNGWAEEDAAPRVNPVTGQVFDFITAPKNVRQGVWPRGIERLRDDPWAAALVAQHALNIYERFRTEVEWAPFFDTIETARGAMLRTSGQPFEDLVADYRFVRLADVISLTFCTGWTDEQRAGKRSIQLSDTHVVVRPDIFGGVEIPIAIAAREIRKEPFSSDAELRHAVNAASSTTLRGVVTGR
;
A
#
# COMPACT_ATOMS: atom_id res chain seq x y z
N MET A 1 11.55 6.02 0.77
CA MET A 1 12.45 4.84 0.85
C MET A 1 13.80 5.07 0.15
N GLU A 2 13.91 5.98 -0.76
CA GLU A 2 15.19 6.31 -1.43
C GLU A 2 16.34 6.62 -0.45
N GLN A 3 16.03 7.25 0.68
CA GLN A 3 16.97 7.57 1.77
C GLN A 3 17.18 6.42 2.78
N CYS A 4 16.63 5.24 2.52
CA CYS A 4 16.81 4.08 3.40
C CYS A 4 18.22 3.51 3.24
N ALA A 5 19.08 3.64 4.26
CA ALA A 5 20.47 3.20 4.19
C ALA A 5 20.63 1.71 3.82
N PRO A 6 19.83 0.75 4.35
CA PRO A 6 19.89 -0.64 3.92
C PRO A 6 19.50 -0.88 2.45
N LEU A 7 18.76 0.04 1.83
CA LEU A 7 18.36 -0.05 0.42
C LEU A 7 19.30 0.69 -0.52
N ALA A 8 20.08 1.64 -0.01
CA ALA A 8 20.91 2.54 -0.83
C ALA A 8 21.91 1.82 -1.76
N LEU A 9 22.50 0.72 -1.27
CA LEU A 9 23.47 -0.10 -2.02
C LEU A 9 22.90 -1.46 -2.43
N HIS A 10 21.59 -1.63 -2.37
CA HIS A 10 20.95 -2.91 -2.69
C HIS A 10 20.98 -3.17 -4.20
N ALA A 11 21.37 -4.38 -4.62
CA ALA A 11 21.51 -4.73 -6.04
C ALA A 11 20.21 -4.53 -6.85
N ARG A 12 19.04 -4.75 -6.22
CA ARG A 12 17.71 -4.62 -6.82
C ARG A 12 16.99 -3.35 -6.36
N ARG A 13 17.74 -2.31 -5.97
CA ARG A 13 17.20 -1.06 -5.41
C ARG A 13 16.09 -0.45 -6.28
N GLU A 14 16.35 -0.27 -7.57
CA GLU A 14 15.41 0.41 -8.47
C GLU A 14 14.10 -0.37 -8.62
N THR A 15 14.16 -1.68 -8.78
CA THR A 15 12.97 -2.54 -8.85
C THR A 15 12.19 -2.56 -7.53
N ILE A 16 12.89 -2.56 -6.39
CA ILE A 16 12.22 -2.47 -5.08
C ILE A 16 11.51 -1.12 -4.93
N LEU A 17 12.15 -0.01 -5.34
CA LEU A 17 11.53 1.32 -5.33
C LEU A 17 10.34 1.39 -6.28
N HIS A 18 10.43 0.76 -7.46
CA HIS A 18 9.33 0.62 -8.40
C HIS A 18 8.15 -0.15 -7.77
N ALA A 19 8.42 -1.30 -7.15
CA ALA A 19 7.40 -2.06 -6.43
C ALA A 19 6.74 -1.24 -5.30
N ILE A 20 7.52 -0.43 -4.57
CA ILE A 20 7.01 0.46 -3.53
C ILE A 20 6.10 1.55 -4.12
N ALA A 21 6.50 2.15 -5.24
CA ALA A 21 5.71 3.19 -5.89
C ALA A 21 4.38 2.66 -6.43
N GLU A 22 4.38 1.42 -6.92
CA GLU A 22 3.27 0.83 -7.67
C GLU A 22 2.47 -0.23 -6.88
N HIS A 23 2.77 -0.46 -5.58
CA HIS A 23 2.14 -1.56 -4.85
C HIS A 23 0.61 -1.47 -4.81
N ASP A 24 0.06 -0.27 -4.81
CA ASP A 24 -1.39 0.01 -4.78
C ASP A 24 -1.98 0.39 -6.15
N ASN A 25 -1.22 0.29 -7.25
CA ASN A 25 -1.67 0.71 -8.58
C ASN A 25 -2.97 0.04 -9.06
N GLY A 26 -3.31 -1.13 -8.51
CA GLY A 26 -4.55 -1.84 -8.79
C GLY A 26 -5.81 -1.13 -8.26
N TRP A 27 -5.68 -0.15 -7.36
CA TRP A 27 -6.79 0.64 -6.84
C TRP A 27 -7.18 1.83 -7.73
N ALA A 28 -6.42 2.14 -8.77
CA ALA A 28 -6.59 3.35 -9.58
C ALA A 28 -8.00 3.52 -10.13
N GLU A 29 -8.70 2.44 -10.52
CA GLU A 29 -10.09 2.51 -11.00
C GLU A 29 -11.08 2.82 -9.87
N GLU A 30 -10.84 2.25 -8.70
CA GLU A 30 -11.68 2.50 -7.52
C GLU A 30 -11.50 3.95 -7.04
N ASP A 31 -10.27 4.46 -7.07
CA ASP A 31 -9.94 5.84 -6.71
C ASP A 31 -10.51 6.85 -7.71
N ALA A 32 -10.51 6.51 -9.00
CA ALA A 32 -11.10 7.34 -10.05
C ALA A 32 -12.64 7.39 -9.99
N ALA A 33 -13.27 6.36 -9.42
CA ALA A 33 -14.73 6.26 -9.30
C ALA A 33 -15.14 5.84 -7.89
N PRO A 34 -14.90 6.68 -6.87
CA PRO A 34 -15.20 6.35 -5.49
C PRO A 34 -16.69 6.05 -5.28
N ARG A 35 -16.97 5.09 -4.39
CA ARG A 35 -18.30 4.59 -4.11
C ARG A 35 -18.67 4.75 -2.65
N VAL A 36 -19.97 4.85 -2.41
CA VAL A 36 -20.57 4.97 -1.08
C VAL A 36 -20.88 3.58 -0.53
N ASN A 37 -20.56 3.35 0.72
CA ASN A 37 -21.05 2.21 1.46
C ASN A 37 -22.56 2.40 1.73
N PRO A 38 -23.46 1.57 1.17
CA PRO A 38 -24.89 1.79 1.27
C PRO A 38 -25.45 1.65 2.69
N VAL A 39 -24.68 1.05 3.60
CA VAL A 39 -25.08 0.86 5.00
C VAL A 39 -24.75 2.09 5.84
N THR A 40 -23.60 2.70 5.61
CA THR A 40 -23.09 3.80 6.45
C THR A 40 -23.18 5.17 5.77
N GLY A 41 -23.36 5.21 4.45
CA GLY A 41 -23.26 6.43 3.66
C GLY A 41 -21.84 7.01 3.55
N GLN A 42 -20.84 6.33 4.11
CA GLN A 42 -19.44 6.76 4.03
C GLN A 42 -18.75 6.24 2.76
N VAL A 43 -17.67 6.88 2.38
CA VAL A 43 -16.82 6.40 1.28
C VAL A 43 -16.23 5.04 1.64
N PHE A 44 -16.25 4.10 0.69
CA PHE A 44 -15.46 2.88 0.85
C PHE A 44 -13.98 3.22 0.84
N ASP A 45 -13.26 2.71 1.83
CA ASP A 45 -11.81 2.68 1.89
C ASP A 45 -11.28 1.25 1.62
N PHE A 46 -9.96 1.08 1.64
CA PHE A 46 -9.31 -0.23 1.42
C PHE A 46 -9.68 -1.29 2.46
N ILE A 47 -10.18 -0.91 3.65
CA ILE A 47 -10.63 -1.82 4.70
C ILE A 47 -12.09 -2.23 4.47
N THR A 48 -12.94 -1.24 4.16
CA THR A 48 -14.39 -1.39 4.09
C THR A 48 -14.90 -1.73 2.69
N ALA A 49 -14.05 -1.64 1.66
CA ALA A 49 -14.39 -1.99 0.29
C ALA A 49 -14.93 -3.43 0.20
N PRO A 50 -15.92 -3.69 -0.67
CA PRO A 50 -16.48 -5.03 -0.86
C PRO A 50 -15.41 -6.08 -1.17
N LYS A 51 -15.61 -7.31 -0.69
CA LYS A 51 -14.67 -8.42 -0.84
C LYS A 51 -14.22 -8.63 -2.29
N ASN A 52 -15.16 -8.65 -3.24
CA ASN A 52 -14.86 -8.82 -4.64
C ASN A 52 -13.97 -7.70 -5.21
N VAL A 53 -14.09 -6.48 -4.70
CA VAL A 53 -13.19 -5.37 -5.06
C VAL A 53 -11.80 -5.64 -4.52
N ARG A 54 -11.68 -5.91 -3.21
CA ARG A 54 -10.41 -6.23 -2.57
C ARG A 54 -9.69 -7.43 -3.19
N GLN A 55 -10.43 -8.41 -3.69
CA GLN A 55 -9.88 -9.56 -4.42
C GLN A 55 -9.46 -9.20 -5.85
N GLY A 56 -10.16 -8.26 -6.50
CA GLY A 56 -9.96 -7.89 -7.90
C GLY A 56 -8.82 -6.90 -8.16
N VAL A 57 -8.51 -6.01 -7.20
CA VAL A 57 -7.49 -4.97 -7.38
C VAL A 57 -6.08 -5.55 -7.53
N TRP A 58 -5.76 -6.62 -6.83
CA TRP A 58 -4.40 -7.18 -6.79
C TRP A 58 -3.99 -7.89 -8.09
N PRO A 59 -4.79 -8.79 -8.70
CA PRO A 59 -4.45 -9.35 -10.00
C PRO A 59 -4.24 -8.27 -11.06
N ARG A 60 -5.05 -7.22 -11.02
CA ARG A 60 -4.96 -6.06 -11.92
C ARG A 60 -3.65 -5.29 -11.73
N GLY A 61 -3.29 -5.02 -10.48
CA GLY A 61 -2.02 -4.35 -10.15
C GLY A 61 -0.79 -5.16 -10.54
N ILE A 62 -0.81 -6.46 -10.31
CA ILE A 62 0.27 -7.38 -10.70
C ILE A 62 0.44 -7.41 -12.22
N GLU A 63 -0.66 -7.49 -12.97
CA GLU A 63 -0.64 -7.50 -14.44
C GLU A 63 -0.03 -6.21 -15.02
N ARG A 64 -0.25 -5.06 -14.41
CA ARG A 64 0.38 -3.79 -14.82
C ARG A 64 1.89 -3.78 -14.69
N LEU A 65 2.42 -4.63 -13.82
CA LEU A 65 3.86 -4.77 -13.57
C LEU A 65 4.49 -5.94 -14.32
N ARG A 66 3.79 -6.56 -15.29
CA ARG A 66 4.28 -7.75 -16.01
C ARG A 66 5.65 -7.57 -16.68
N ASP A 67 5.98 -6.32 -17.06
CA ASP A 67 7.25 -5.99 -17.71
C ASP A 67 8.41 -5.82 -16.69
N ASP A 68 8.09 -5.79 -15.38
CA ASP A 68 9.05 -5.87 -14.26
C ASP A 68 8.67 -7.05 -13.35
N PRO A 69 9.07 -8.29 -13.72
CA PRO A 69 8.63 -9.50 -13.00
C PRO A 69 8.98 -9.52 -11.52
N TRP A 70 10.08 -8.86 -11.11
CA TRP A 70 10.44 -8.82 -9.71
C TRP A 70 9.54 -7.86 -8.92
N ALA A 71 9.24 -6.68 -9.45
CA ALA A 71 8.27 -5.77 -8.85
C ALA A 71 6.88 -6.42 -8.75
N ALA A 72 6.43 -7.10 -9.82
CA ALA A 72 5.17 -7.85 -9.82
C ALA A 72 5.14 -8.94 -8.75
N ALA A 73 6.24 -9.68 -8.56
CA ALA A 73 6.36 -10.70 -7.52
C ALA A 73 6.30 -10.10 -6.10
N LEU A 74 6.93 -8.94 -5.88
CA LEU A 74 6.89 -8.21 -4.62
C LEU A 74 5.46 -7.72 -4.30
N VAL A 75 4.73 -7.20 -5.29
CA VAL A 75 3.33 -6.78 -5.13
C VAL A 75 2.41 -7.98 -4.87
N ALA A 76 2.63 -9.12 -5.56
CA ALA A 76 1.90 -10.35 -5.27
C ALA A 76 2.17 -10.86 -3.84
N GLN A 77 3.42 -10.80 -3.39
CA GLN A 77 3.77 -11.14 -2.00
C GLN A 77 3.08 -10.19 -1.01
N HIS A 78 2.97 -8.90 -1.35
CA HIS A 78 2.28 -7.92 -0.53
C HIS A 78 0.80 -8.24 -0.38
N ALA A 79 0.10 -8.54 -1.48
CA ALA A 79 -1.30 -8.96 -1.47
C ALA A 79 -1.54 -10.18 -0.58
N LEU A 80 -0.71 -11.22 -0.68
CA LEU A 80 -0.81 -12.41 0.15
C LEU A 80 -0.65 -12.08 1.65
N ASN A 81 0.31 -11.22 1.99
CA ASN A 81 0.56 -10.84 3.38
C ASN A 81 -0.56 -10.00 4.00
N ILE A 82 -1.14 -9.06 3.24
CA ILE A 82 -2.24 -8.22 3.74
C ILE A 82 -3.47 -9.08 4.08
N TYR A 83 -3.77 -10.08 3.24
CA TYR A 83 -4.97 -10.89 3.40
C TYR A 83 -4.72 -12.24 4.09
N GLU A 84 -3.52 -12.51 4.60
CA GLU A 84 -3.17 -13.78 5.25
C GLU A 84 -4.16 -14.22 6.33
N ARG A 85 -4.75 -13.28 7.06
CA ARG A 85 -5.77 -13.54 8.08
C ARG A 85 -7.04 -14.22 7.54
N PHE A 86 -7.29 -14.12 6.22
CA PHE A 86 -8.44 -14.73 5.55
C PHE A 86 -8.12 -16.06 4.84
N ARG A 87 -6.90 -16.57 4.95
CA ARG A 87 -6.43 -17.75 4.21
C ARG A 87 -7.29 -18.99 4.44
N THR A 88 -7.86 -19.14 5.61
CA THR A 88 -8.73 -20.29 5.96
C THR A 88 -10.19 -20.12 5.52
N GLU A 89 -10.56 -18.97 5.01
CA GLU A 89 -11.92 -18.72 4.56
C GLU A 89 -12.09 -19.21 3.12
N VAL A 90 -13.09 -20.10 2.91
CA VAL A 90 -13.35 -20.73 1.59
C VAL A 90 -13.53 -19.72 0.47
N GLU A 91 -14.17 -18.59 0.77
CA GLU A 91 -14.43 -17.52 -0.19
C GLU A 91 -13.16 -16.75 -0.64
N TRP A 92 -12.04 -16.92 0.07
CA TRP A 92 -10.76 -16.35 -0.27
C TRP A 92 -9.83 -17.33 -0.99
N ALA A 93 -10.13 -18.62 -1.01
CA ALA A 93 -9.29 -19.62 -1.65
C ALA A 93 -8.96 -19.28 -3.12
N PRO A 94 -9.93 -18.90 -3.99
CA PRO A 94 -9.61 -18.54 -5.37
C PRO A 94 -8.67 -17.34 -5.50
N PHE A 95 -8.75 -16.38 -4.57
CA PHE A 95 -7.83 -15.25 -4.52
C PHE A 95 -6.40 -15.70 -4.24
N PHE A 96 -6.21 -16.51 -3.17
CA PHE A 96 -4.89 -17.02 -2.84
C PHE A 96 -4.29 -17.86 -3.97
N ASP A 97 -5.06 -18.76 -4.57
CA ASP A 97 -4.62 -19.58 -5.70
C ASP A 97 -4.17 -18.71 -6.89
N THR A 98 -4.93 -17.65 -7.21
CA THR A 98 -4.62 -16.73 -8.29
C THR A 98 -3.32 -15.97 -8.01
N ILE A 99 -3.19 -15.38 -6.82
CA ILE A 99 -2.02 -14.54 -6.48
C ILE A 99 -0.76 -15.41 -6.31
N GLU A 100 -0.86 -16.59 -5.71
CA GLU A 100 0.27 -17.52 -5.58
C GLU A 100 0.75 -18.02 -6.96
N THR A 101 -0.18 -18.31 -7.87
CA THR A 101 0.14 -18.69 -9.25
C THR A 101 0.87 -17.56 -9.97
N ALA A 102 0.35 -16.33 -9.88
CA ALA A 102 0.97 -15.15 -10.47
C ALA A 102 2.37 -14.90 -9.88
N ARG A 103 2.52 -14.92 -8.55
CA ARG A 103 3.83 -14.78 -7.88
C ARG A 103 4.81 -15.83 -8.37
N GLY A 104 4.39 -17.11 -8.45
CA GLY A 104 5.23 -18.20 -8.93
C GLY A 104 5.67 -18.01 -10.38
N ALA A 105 4.79 -17.52 -11.25
CA ALA A 105 5.13 -17.20 -12.63
C ALA A 105 6.17 -16.06 -12.71
N MET A 106 5.95 -14.97 -11.97
CA MET A 106 6.86 -13.83 -11.95
C MET A 106 8.24 -14.17 -11.36
N LEU A 107 8.30 -15.02 -10.33
CA LEU A 107 9.55 -15.54 -9.79
C LEU A 107 10.34 -16.35 -10.84
N ARG A 108 9.66 -17.23 -11.57
CA ARG A 108 10.33 -17.98 -12.64
C ARG A 108 10.87 -17.07 -13.74
N THR A 109 10.10 -16.06 -14.12
CA THR A 109 10.52 -15.09 -15.15
C THR A 109 11.69 -14.23 -14.68
N SER A 110 11.71 -13.82 -13.40
CA SER A 110 12.81 -13.03 -12.83
C SER A 110 14.10 -13.83 -12.63
N GLY A 111 14.01 -15.16 -12.57
CA GLY A 111 15.15 -16.05 -12.28
C GLY A 111 15.71 -15.92 -10.85
N GLN A 112 15.00 -15.26 -9.97
CA GLN A 112 15.45 -15.02 -8.59
C GLN A 112 14.80 -16.02 -7.61
N PRO A 113 15.48 -16.40 -6.52
CA PRO A 113 14.96 -17.33 -5.53
C PRO A 113 13.91 -16.69 -4.63
N PHE A 114 13.06 -17.53 -4.05
CA PHE A 114 11.98 -17.07 -3.14
C PHE A 114 12.52 -16.41 -1.86
N GLU A 115 13.67 -16.85 -1.36
CA GLU A 115 14.33 -16.29 -0.17
C GLU A 115 14.68 -14.81 -0.37
N ASP A 116 15.12 -14.45 -1.57
CA ASP A 116 15.40 -13.07 -1.94
C ASP A 116 14.12 -12.23 -2.00
N LEU A 117 13.01 -12.81 -2.49
CA LEU A 117 11.71 -12.14 -2.48
C LEU A 117 11.28 -11.77 -1.05
N VAL A 118 11.40 -12.72 -0.12
CA VAL A 118 11.07 -12.50 1.30
C VAL A 118 11.98 -11.42 1.90
N ALA A 119 13.27 -11.43 1.54
CA ALA A 119 14.23 -10.44 2.00
C ALA A 119 13.93 -9.04 1.46
N ASP A 120 13.54 -8.91 0.19
CA ASP A 120 13.27 -7.63 -0.44
C ASP A 120 11.87 -7.09 -0.07
N TYR A 121 10.90 -7.98 0.11
CA TYR A 121 9.53 -7.61 0.49
C TYR A 121 9.47 -6.78 1.78
N ARG A 122 10.42 -6.95 2.70
CA ARG A 122 10.51 -6.13 3.92
C ARG A 122 10.53 -4.62 3.67
N PHE A 123 11.07 -4.19 2.52
CA PHE A 123 11.11 -2.77 2.15
C PHE A 123 9.75 -2.27 1.68
N VAL A 124 9.04 -3.09 0.89
CA VAL A 124 7.65 -2.79 0.46
C VAL A 124 6.75 -2.69 1.69
N ARG A 125 6.79 -3.68 2.58
CA ARG A 125 5.99 -3.70 3.80
C ARG A 125 6.29 -2.51 4.72
N LEU A 126 7.55 -2.12 4.84
CA LEU A 126 7.93 -0.96 5.66
C LEU A 126 7.40 0.34 5.06
N ALA A 127 7.54 0.52 3.75
CA ALA A 127 7.05 1.71 3.04
C ALA A 127 5.53 1.85 3.17
N ASP A 128 4.80 0.75 2.98
CA ASP A 128 3.34 0.67 3.15
C ASP A 128 2.92 1.10 4.57
N VAL A 129 3.53 0.52 5.61
CA VAL A 129 3.18 0.86 7.00
C VAL A 129 3.49 2.32 7.32
N ILE A 130 4.60 2.88 6.84
CA ILE A 130 4.92 4.31 6.99
C ILE A 130 3.84 5.17 6.32
N SER A 131 3.48 4.85 5.08
CA SER A 131 2.45 5.56 4.32
C SER A 131 1.09 5.50 5.00
N LEU A 132 0.65 4.31 5.37
CA LEU A 132 -0.63 4.11 6.07
C LEU A 132 -0.66 4.86 7.41
N THR A 133 0.41 4.77 8.22
CA THR A 133 0.49 5.46 9.51
C THR A 133 0.28 6.97 9.35
N PHE A 134 0.89 7.56 8.32
CA PHE A 134 0.73 8.99 8.03
C PHE A 134 -0.65 9.33 7.46
N CYS A 135 -1.08 8.62 6.42
CA CYS A 135 -2.31 8.94 5.68
C CYS A 135 -3.59 8.70 6.51
N THR A 136 -3.59 7.68 7.36
CA THR A 136 -4.75 7.33 8.20
C THR A 136 -4.75 8.07 9.54
N GLY A 137 -3.60 8.65 9.92
CA GLY A 137 -3.45 9.30 11.23
C GLY A 137 -3.41 8.31 12.39
N TRP A 138 -2.95 7.06 12.19
CA TRP A 138 -2.83 6.08 13.26
C TRP A 138 -1.80 6.50 14.29
N THR A 139 -2.24 6.72 15.52
CA THR A 139 -1.38 7.13 16.65
C THR A 139 -0.80 5.95 17.41
N ASP A 140 -1.42 4.78 17.33
CA ASP A 140 -0.90 3.56 17.92
C ASP A 140 0.38 3.10 17.20
N GLU A 141 1.32 2.51 17.96
CA GLU A 141 2.54 1.95 17.38
C GLU A 141 2.22 0.85 16.38
N GLN A 142 2.66 1.03 15.14
CA GLN A 142 2.59 0.03 14.09
C GLN A 142 3.91 -0.75 13.99
N ARG A 143 3.87 -1.94 13.36
CA ARG A 143 5.07 -2.77 13.20
C ARG A 143 5.25 -3.26 11.77
N ALA A 144 6.51 -3.17 11.29
CA ALA A 144 6.97 -3.79 10.06
C ALA A 144 8.24 -4.61 10.35
N GLY A 145 8.05 -5.90 10.58
CA GLY A 145 9.12 -6.79 11.05
C GLY A 145 9.68 -6.36 12.41
N LYS A 146 10.98 -6.07 12.44
CA LYS A 146 11.67 -5.63 13.68
C LYS A 146 11.57 -4.11 13.92
N ARG A 147 10.84 -3.37 13.08
CA ARG A 147 10.73 -1.92 13.20
C ARG A 147 9.39 -1.52 13.79
N SER A 148 9.43 -0.50 14.66
CA SER A 148 8.22 0.19 15.10
C SER A 148 8.08 1.51 14.35
N ILE A 149 6.84 1.86 14.06
CA ILE A 149 6.45 3.06 13.33
C ILE A 149 5.36 3.75 14.15
N GLN A 150 5.52 5.01 14.46
CA GLN A 150 4.57 5.77 15.26
C GLN A 150 4.41 7.18 14.73
N LEU A 151 3.17 7.65 14.64
CA LEU A 151 2.84 9.03 14.32
C LEU A 151 2.78 9.87 15.62
N SER A 152 3.45 11.02 15.61
CA SER A 152 3.34 12.06 16.63
C SER A 152 3.17 13.40 15.92
N ASP A 153 2.02 14.00 16.02
CA ASP A 153 1.60 15.16 15.24
C ASP A 153 1.70 14.87 13.73
N THR A 154 2.66 15.49 13.06
CA THR A 154 2.94 15.30 11.64
C THR A 154 4.23 14.51 11.38
N HIS A 155 4.84 13.92 12.43
CA HIS A 155 6.09 13.18 12.35
C HIS A 155 5.87 11.68 12.47
N VAL A 156 6.25 10.94 11.45
CA VAL A 156 6.32 9.47 11.49
C VAL A 156 7.72 9.07 11.94
N VAL A 157 7.81 8.47 13.12
CA VAL A 157 9.06 8.03 13.72
C VAL A 157 9.26 6.54 13.51
N VAL A 158 10.37 6.15 12.89
CA VAL A 158 10.76 4.75 12.62
C VAL A 158 11.90 4.36 13.56
N ARG A 159 11.76 3.25 14.28
CA ARG A 159 12.80 2.69 15.21
C ARG A 159 13.11 1.24 14.87
N PRO A 160 14.38 0.82 14.89
CA PRO A 160 15.59 1.66 14.93
C PRO A 160 15.75 2.48 13.65
N ASP A 161 16.56 3.53 13.72
CA ASP A 161 16.85 4.43 12.58
C ASP A 161 17.42 3.65 11.38
N ILE A 162 16.88 3.95 10.21
CA ILE A 162 17.31 3.41 8.91
C ILE A 162 17.62 4.50 7.90
N PHE A 163 17.44 5.75 8.29
CA PHE A 163 17.62 6.92 7.42
C PHE A 163 18.91 7.68 7.73
N GLY A 164 19.71 7.20 8.70
CA GLY A 164 20.99 7.82 9.05
C GLY A 164 20.83 9.23 9.63
N GLY A 165 19.78 9.48 10.39
CA GLY A 165 19.46 10.78 10.97
C GLY A 165 18.86 11.79 9.99
N VAL A 166 18.60 11.38 8.74
CA VAL A 166 17.98 12.28 7.73
C VAL A 166 16.49 12.40 8.00
N GLU A 167 15.99 13.64 7.97
CA GLU A 167 14.55 13.93 7.95
C GLU A 167 14.03 13.92 6.52
N ILE A 168 12.97 13.13 6.27
CA ILE A 168 12.39 12.94 4.94
C ILE A 168 11.04 13.66 4.91
N PRO A 169 10.90 14.75 4.13
CA PRO A 169 9.63 15.45 4.03
C PRO A 169 8.59 14.61 3.29
N ILE A 170 7.36 14.65 3.78
CA ILE A 170 6.17 14.10 3.14
C ILE A 170 5.31 15.25 2.61
N ALA A 171 4.83 15.11 1.37
CA ALA A 171 3.84 16.01 0.79
C ALA A 171 2.89 15.20 -0.09
N ILE A 172 1.64 15.04 0.35
CA ILE A 172 0.63 14.24 -0.33
C ILE A 172 -0.53 15.13 -0.75
N ALA A 173 -0.83 15.13 -2.06
CA ALA A 173 -2.03 15.81 -2.56
C ALA A 173 -3.29 15.13 -2.01
N ALA A 174 -4.21 15.93 -1.50
CA ALA A 174 -5.44 15.46 -0.90
C ALA A 174 -6.61 16.36 -1.27
N ARG A 175 -7.83 15.88 -1.03
CA ARG A 175 -9.07 16.65 -1.13
C ARG A 175 -9.84 16.50 0.18
N GLU A 176 -10.32 17.60 0.69
CA GLU A 176 -11.13 17.59 1.91
C GLU A 176 -12.61 17.56 1.52
N ILE A 177 -13.30 16.49 1.92
CA ILE A 177 -14.74 16.33 1.74
C ILE A 177 -15.42 16.28 3.10
N ARG A 178 -16.71 16.58 3.13
CA ARG A 178 -17.52 16.53 4.36
C ARG A 178 -17.54 15.12 4.95
N LYS A 179 -17.73 15.04 6.26
CA LYS A 179 -17.84 13.76 6.99
C LYS A 179 -19.27 13.20 7.04
N GLU A 180 -20.29 14.01 6.65
CA GLU A 180 -21.68 13.56 6.63
C GLU A 180 -21.89 12.45 5.59
N PRO A 181 -22.86 11.56 5.84
CA PRO A 181 -23.20 10.50 4.88
C PRO A 181 -23.61 11.04 3.51
N PHE A 182 -23.17 10.36 2.47
CA PHE A 182 -23.60 10.58 1.09
C PHE A 182 -24.77 9.66 0.74
N SER A 183 -25.73 10.17 0.02
CA SER A 183 -26.91 9.40 -0.38
C SER A 183 -26.69 8.56 -1.64
N SER A 184 -25.64 8.86 -2.40
CA SER A 184 -25.31 8.15 -3.64
C SER A 184 -23.85 8.35 -4.08
N ASP A 185 -23.37 7.45 -4.93
CA ASP A 185 -22.07 7.58 -5.60
C ASP A 185 -21.97 8.87 -6.45
N ALA A 186 -23.08 9.31 -7.04
CA ALA A 186 -23.10 10.54 -7.82
C ALA A 186 -22.85 11.77 -6.94
N GLU A 187 -23.51 11.84 -5.78
CA GLU A 187 -23.30 12.91 -4.80
C GLU A 187 -21.86 12.92 -4.28
N LEU A 188 -21.31 11.74 -3.92
CA LEU A 188 -19.93 11.61 -3.50
C LEU A 188 -18.96 12.12 -4.58
N ARG A 189 -19.09 11.64 -5.81
CA ARG A 189 -18.23 12.07 -6.93
C ARG A 189 -18.33 13.57 -7.20
N HIS A 190 -19.54 14.13 -7.10
CA HIS A 190 -19.71 15.58 -7.19
C HIS A 190 -18.95 16.30 -6.08
N ALA A 191 -19.06 15.85 -4.83
CA ALA A 191 -18.36 16.44 -3.68
C ALA A 191 -16.83 16.35 -3.84
N VAL A 192 -16.30 15.19 -4.27
CA VAL A 192 -14.86 14.99 -4.51
C VAL A 192 -14.36 15.92 -5.63
N ASN A 193 -15.11 16.07 -6.72
CA ASN A 193 -14.73 16.94 -7.83
C ASN A 193 -14.81 18.44 -7.48
N ALA A 194 -15.76 18.83 -6.64
CA ALA A 194 -15.91 20.20 -6.17
C ALA A 194 -14.94 20.58 -5.03
N ALA A 195 -14.37 19.58 -4.35
CA ALA A 195 -13.46 19.80 -3.21
C ALA A 195 -12.16 20.48 -3.64
N SER A 196 -11.72 21.44 -2.85
CA SER A 196 -10.43 22.09 -3.03
C SER A 196 -9.27 21.11 -2.83
N SER A 197 -8.27 21.21 -3.69
CA SER A 197 -7.02 20.47 -3.51
C SER A 197 -6.25 21.06 -2.33
N THR A 198 -5.73 20.20 -1.47
CA THR A 198 -4.85 20.55 -0.36
C THR A 198 -3.62 19.65 -0.37
N THR A 199 -2.64 19.94 0.47
CA THR A 199 -1.46 19.09 0.63
C THR A 199 -1.28 18.72 2.10
N LEU A 200 -1.36 17.44 2.38
CA LEU A 200 -0.95 16.91 3.68
C LEU A 200 0.58 16.94 3.75
N ARG A 201 1.11 17.55 4.81
CA ARG A 201 2.54 17.69 5.00
C ARG A 201 2.98 17.03 6.30
N GLY A 202 4.13 16.38 6.27
CA GLY A 202 4.73 15.76 7.42
C GLY A 202 6.20 15.43 7.20
N VAL A 203 6.77 14.69 8.14
CA VAL A 203 8.18 14.28 8.09
C VAL A 203 8.29 12.83 8.56
N VAL A 204 9.13 12.03 7.89
CA VAL A 204 9.58 10.74 8.40
C VAL A 204 10.98 10.90 8.99
N THR A 205 11.18 10.39 10.21
CA THR A 205 12.48 10.43 10.89
C THR A 205 12.85 9.03 11.41
N GLY A 206 14.16 8.76 11.51
CA GLY A 206 14.69 7.62 12.24
C GLY A 206 15.08 7.98 13.68
N ARG A 207 14.91 7.06 14.61
CA ARG A 207 15.41 7.19 16.00
C ARG A 207 15.91 5.86 16.54
#